data_f7f6286a39d65a1ad974ea84c0498fef
#
_entry.id   f7f6286a39d65a1ad974ea84c0498fef
#
_cell.length_a   1.000
_cell.length_b   1.000
_cell.length_c   1.000
_cell.angle_alpha   90.00
_cell.angle_beta   90.00
_cell.angle_gamma   90.00
#
_symmetry.space_group_name_H-M   'P 1'
#
loop_
_entity.id
_entity.type
_entity.pdbx_description
1 polymer ?
#
loop_
_entity_poly.entity_id
_entity_poly.type
_entity_poly.pdbx_seq_one_letter_code
_entity_poly.pdbx_strand_id
1 'polypeptide(L)'
;MFTQAAQNVGIASAVLPQAKGAWPNQTAKVLQIGVDIVANERVVTDAEGKLQLLFLDGSALTVGPNSDVVVDRFVYDAEAKSGTLAFSATKGVFRLVGGKISKKTPVILRTPNAVIGIRGGIATARTDGNSVTATFLFGKNMSVESGGATVSVTRPGFQINANGGQPPGAPQQASAQQLSSELNALESDDDQGGDTGVDVNNEDVANSQLSALGSDAPPNSLAGGGGIRPSPLVAGVEAA
;
A
#
# COMPACT_ATOMS: atom_id res chain seq x y z
N MET A 1 -5.66 -15.18 35.83
CA MET A 1 -5.72 -14.88 34.38
C MET A 1 -5.23 -13.46 34.21
N PHE A 2 -4.06 -13.26 33.62
CA PHE A 2 -3.59 -11.91 33.31
C PHE A 2 -4.29 -11.46 32.03
N THR A 3 -5.16 -10.49 32.13
CA THR A 3 -5.75 -9.81 30.96
C THR A 3 -4.62 -8.99 30.33
N GLN A 4 -4.06 -9.47 29.24
CA GLN A 4 -3.08 -8.70 28.49
C GLN A 4 -3.83 -7.47 27.96
N ALA A 5 -3.40 -6.28 28.37
CA ALA A 5 -3.97 -5.04 27.86
C ALA A 5 -3.82 -5.00 26.35
N ALA A 6 -4.88 -4.62 25.65
CA ALA A 6 -4.89 -4.48 24.21
C ALA A 6 -3.84 -3.44 23.78
N GLN A 7 -2.86 -3.86 23.03
CA GLN A 7 -1.83 -2.96 22.51
C GLN A 7 -2.40 -2.18 21.32
N ASN A 8 -2.55 -0.85 21.49
CA ASN A 8 -2.86 0.03 20.38
C ASN A 8 -1.73 -0.04 19.33
N VAL A 9 -2.09 -0.30 18.09
CA VAL A 9 -1.13 -0.44 16.98
C VAL A 9 -1.32 0.64 15.91
N GLY A 10 -2.43 1.38 15.96
CA GLY A 10 -2.79 2.40 14.99
C GLY A 10 -4.22 2.89 15.18
N ILE A 11 -4.72 3.62 14.23
CA ILE A 11 -6.08 4.17 14.21
C ILE A 11 -6.79 3.86 12.87
N ALA A 12 -8.11 3.86 12.89
CA ALA A 12 -8.92 3.94 11.69
C ALA A 12 -8.86 5.37 11.17
N SER A 13 -8.14 5.64 10.08
CA SER A 13 -7.93 6.99 9.55
C SER A 13 -9.00 7.43 8.56
N ALA A 14 -9.65 6.48 7.86
CA ALA A 14 -10.82 6.72 7.02
C ALA A 14 -11.77 5.52 7.14
N VAL A 15 -13.06 5.77 7.16
CA VAL A 15 -14.11 4.73 7.24
C VAL A 15 -15.26 5.15 6.34
N LEU A 16 -15.56 4.35 5.32
CA LEU A 16 -16.81 4.43 4.58
C LEU A 16 -17.83 3.45 5.19
N PRO A 17 -19.13 3.67 5.03
CA PRO A 17 -20.15 2.99 5.82
C PRO A 17 -19.98 1.47 5.83
N GLN A 18 -20.12 0.89 7.07
CA GLN A 18 -20.16 -0.55 7.34
C GLN A 18 -18.82 -1.31 7.40
N ALA A 19 -17.75 -0.69 7.89
CA ALA A 19 -16.60 -1.43 8.42
C ALA A 19 -16.84 -1.83 9.89
N LYS A 20 -16.57 -3.08 10.24
CA LYS A 20 -16.72 -3.61 11.59
C LYS A 20 -15.41 -4.19 12.09
N GLY A 21 -15.04 -3.85 13.31
CA GLY A 21 -13.92 -4.44 14.02
C GLY A 21 -14.38 -5.36 15.13
N ALA A 22 -13.71 -6.47 15.33
CA ALA A 22 -13.95 -7.38 16.44
C ALA A 22 -12.65 -7.94 16.99
N TRP A 23 -12.54 -7.98 18.31
CA TRP A 23 -11.51 -8.73 19.01
C TRP A 23 -11.95 -10.19 19.19
N PRO A 24 -11.01 -11.11 19.38
CA PRO A 24 -11.35 -12.47 19.76
C PRO A 24 -12.28 -12.48 20.97
N ASN A 25 -13.41 -13.18 20.86
CA ASN A 25 -14.44 -13.31 21.90
C ASN A 25 -15.16 -12.01 22.28
N GLN A 26 -15.13 -10.98 21.44
CA GLN A 26 -15.93 -9.77 21.64
C GLN A 26 -16.93 -9.57 20.50
N THR A 27 -18.02 -8.87 20.80
CA THR A 27 -19.01 -8.49 19.79
C THR A 27 -18.38 -7.47 18.81
N ALA A 28 -18.62 -7.68 17.53
CA ALA A 28 -18.18 -6.74 16.50
C ALA A 28 -18.81 -5.37 16.70
N LYS A 29 -17.99 -4.33 16.65
CA LYS A 29 -18.39 -2.92 16.71
C LYS A 29 -18.24 -2.27 15.34
N VAL A 30 -19.08 -1.29 15.04
CA VAL A 30 -18.85 -0.43 13.85
C VAL A 30 -17.64 0.43 14.13
N LEU A 31 -16.70 0.45 13.20
CA LEU A 31 -15.52 1.30 13.26
C LEU A 31 -15.90 2.73 12.85
N GLN A 32 -15.29 3.69 13.52
CA GLN A 32 -15.42 5.12 13.23
C GLN A 32 -14.02 5.72 13.08
N ILE A 33 -13.91 6.83 12.37
CA ILE A 33 -12.65 7.56 12.23
C ILE A 33 -12.10 7.92 13.62
N GLY A 34 -10.80 7.72 13.82
CA GLY A 34 -10.09 7.98 15.06
C GLY A 34 -10.18 6.86 16.09
N VAL A 35 -10.92 5.77 15.83
CA VAL A 35 -10.96 4.61 16.74
C VAL A 35 -9.63 3.89 16.70
N ASP A 36 -9.13 3.57 17.90
CA ASP A 36 -7.92 2.77 18.07
C ASP A 36 -8.08 1.38 17.49
N ILE A 37 -7.08 0.97 16.74
CA ILE A 37 -6.92 -0.40 16.24
C ILE A 37 -5.89 -1.10 17.11
N VAL A 38 -6.17 -2.34 17.41
CA VAL A 38 -5.36 -3.13 18.34
C VAL A 38 -4.89 -4.43 17.70
N ALA A 39 -3.80 -4.99 18.20
CA ALA A 39 -3.30 -6.27 17.73
C ALA A 39 -4.36 -7.37 17.90
N ASN A 40 -4.42 -8.29 16.94
CA ASN A 40 -5.41 -9.37 16.81
C ASN A 40 -6.85 -8.88 16.55
N GLU A 41 -7.05 -7.62 16.17
CA GLU A 41 -8.36 -7.15 15.75
C GLU A 41 -8.67 -7.65 14.33
N ARG A 42 -9.86 -8.26 14.19
CA ARG A 42 -10.40 -8.65 12.89
C ARG A 42 -11.27 -7.51 12.35
N VAL A 43 -11.00 -7.13 11.14
CA VAL A 43 -11.73 -6.09 10.40
C VAL A 43 -12.48 -6.73 9.25
N VAL A 44 -13.77 -6.43 9.14
CA VAL A 44 -14.65 -6.91 8.07
C VAL A 44 -15.35 -5.72 7.43
N THR A 45 -15.33 -5.66 6.12
CA THR A 45 -16.08 -4.70 5.31
C THR A 45 -17.19 -5.40 4.52
N ASP A 46 -18.30 -4.71 4.32
CA ASP A 46 -19.38 -5.18 3.43
C ASP A 46 -19.14 -4.76 1.97
N ALA A 47 -20.18 -4.84 1.13
CA ALA A 47 -20.09 -4.60 -0.31
C ALA A 47 -19.72 -3.15 -0.67
N GLU A 48 -19.99 -2.20 0.20
CA GLU A 48 -19.69 -0.75 0.00
C GLU A 48 -18.65 -0.25 1.00
N GLY A 49 -18.34 -1.08 2.00
CA GLY A 49 -17.44 -0.71 3.08
C GLY A 49 -15.99 -0.58 2.63
N LYS A 50 -15.37 0.53 2.97
CA LYS A 50 -13.93 0.75 2.80
C LYS A 50 -13.35 1.30 4.10
N LEU A 51 -12.11 0.96 4.41
CA LEU A 51 -11.45 1.36 5.64
C LEU A 51 -9.97 1.61 5.37
N GLN A 52 -9.43 2.66 5.95
CA GLN A 52 -7.99 2.87 6.01
C GLN A 52 -7.50 2.77 7.45
N LEU A 53 -6.51 1.94 7.68
CA LEU A 53 -5.79 1.79 8.94
C LEU A 53 -4.45 2.49 8.83
N LEU A 54 -4.14 3.37 9.77
CA LEU A 54 -2.84 4.04 9.88
C LEU A 54 -2.12 3.52 11.11
N PHE A 55 -0.95 2.93 10.92
CA PHE A 55 -0.14 2.33 11.98
C PHE A 55 0.89 3.31 12.55
N LEU A 56 1.36 3.04 13.78
CA LEU A 56 2.31 3.89 14.50
C LEU A 56 3.67 4.04 13.81
N ASP A 57 4.04 3.11 12.91
CA ASP A 57 5.26 3.22 12.11
C ASP A 57 5.07 4.05 10.82
N GLY A 58 3.87 4.57 10.57
CA GLY A 58 3.47 5.27 9.36
C GLY A 58 3.12 4.35 8.19
N SER A 59 2.99 3.03 8.41
CA SER A 59 2.37 2.14 7.42
C SER A 59 0.88 2.40 7.33
N ALA A 60 0.29 2.26 6.14
CA ALA A 60 -1.15 2.31 5.96
C ALA A 60 -1.66 1.06 5.23
N LEU A 61 -2.78 0.52 5.69
CA LEU A 61 -3.52 -0.54 5.01
C LEU A 61 -4.90 -0.03 4.63
N THR A 62 -5.17 0.07 3.33
CA THR A 62 -6.52 0.29 2.83
C THR A 62 -7.19 -1.06 2.61
N VAL A 63 -8.38 -1.22 3.15
CA VAL A 63 -9.21 -2.40 3.07
C VAL A 63 -10.42 -2.04 2.22
N GLY A 64 -10.57 -2.69 1.09
CA GLY A 64 -11.67 -2.45 0.16
C GLY A 64 -12.92 -3.28 0.50
N PRO A 65 -13.94 -3.26 -0.38
CA PRO A 65 -15.21 -3.94 -0.16
C PRO A 65 -15.08 -5.47 -0.01
N ASN A 66 -16.03 -6.05 0.71
CA ASN A 66 -16.16 -7.51 0.93
C ASN A 66 -14.88 -8.17 1.47
N SER A 67 -14.13 -7.45 2.27
CA SER A 67 -12.83 -7.88 2.79
C SER A 67 -12.95 -8.40 4.21
N ASP A 68 -12.00 -9.26 4.57
CA ASP A 68 -11.87 -9.86 5.90
C ASP A 68 -10.37 -10.01 6.21
N VAL A 69 -9.89 -9.23 7.16
CA VAL A 69 -8.47 -9.15 7.53
C VAL A 69 -8.30 -9.07 9.03
N VAL A 70 -7.25 -9.69 9.53
CA VAL A 70 -6.81 -9.60 10.94
C VAL A 70 -5.47 -8.88 10.99
N VAL A 71 -5.32 -7.97 11.93
CA VAL A 71 -4.02 -7.35 12.28
C VAL A 71 -3.28 -8.31 13.21
N ASP A 72 -2.53 -9.26 12.66
CA ASP A 72 -1.95 -10.35 13.45
C ASP A 72 -0.87 -9.88 14.42
N ARG A 73 0.04 -9.06 13.93
CA ARG A 73 1.22 -8.67 14.70
C ARG A 73 1.68 -7.27 14.33
N PHE A 74 1.88 -6.47 15.37
CA PHE A 74 2.56 -5.19 15.27
C PHE A 74 3.54 -5.05 16.44
N VAL A 75 4.81 -4.92 16.11
CA VAL A 75 5.87 -4.57 17.06
C VAL A 75 6.68 -3.48 16.41
N TYR A 76 6.82 -2.35 17.05
CA TYR A 76 7.56 -1.23 16.49
C TYR A 76 8.46 -0.59 17.55
N ASP A 77 9.74 -0.50 17.21
CA ASP A 77 10.75 0.25 17.93
C ASP A 77 10.96 1.58 17.20
N ALA A 78 10.53 2.67 17.83
CA ALA A 78 10.57 4.00 17.24
C ALA A 78 12.01 4.54 17.13
N GLU A 79 12.90 4.18 18.05
CA GLU A 79 14.29 4.61 18.04
C GLU A 79 15.08 3.88 16.95
N ALA A 80 14.95 2.56 16.90
CA ALA A 80 15.58 1.73 15.88
C ALA A 80 14.88 1.85 14.51
N LYS A 81 13.70 2.46 14.44
CA LYS A 81 12.83 2.50 13.23
C LYS A 81 12.70 1.12 12.58
N SER A 82 12.42 0.12 13.41
CA SER A 82 12.36 -1.28 12.99
C SER A 82 11.24 -2.02 13.72
N GLY A 83 10.86 -3.19 13.21
CA GLY A 83 9.82 -3.97 13.82
C GLY A 83 9.26 -5.05 12.92
N THR A 84 8.05 -5.48 13.25
CA THR A 84 7.29 -6.47 12.48
C THR A 84 5.86 -6.00 12.34
N LEU A 85 5.33 -6.06 11.12
CA LEU A 85 3.93 -5.81 10.82
C LEU A 85 3.43 -6.96 9.94
N ALA A 86 2.35 -7.61 10.37
CA ALA A 86 1.76 -8.73 9.67
C ALA A 86 0.24 -8.71 9.76
N PHE A 87 -0.38 -9.15 8.67
CA PHE A 87 -1.82 -9.30 8.49
C PHE A 87 -2.16 -10.68 7.99
N SER A 88 -3.34 -11.18 8.33
CA SER A 88 -3.96 -12.36 7.71
C SER A 88 -5.28 -11.97 7.05
N ALA A 89 -5.39 -12.17 5.75
CA ALA A 89 -6.59 -11.89 4.98
C ALA A 89 -7.19 -13.17 4.40
N THR A 90 -8.47 -13.39 4.62
CA THR A 90 -9.16 -14.55 4.04
C THR A 90 -9.75 -14.24 2.68
N LYS A 91 -10.20 -13.01 2.46
CA LYS A 91 -10.75 -12.51 1.19
C LYS A 91 -10.69 -10.99 1.16
N GLY A 92 -10.77 -10.43 -0.04
CA GLY A 92 -10.90 -9.00 -0.24
C GLY A 92 -9.84 -8.39 -1.14
N VAL A 93 -9.84 -7.06 -1.15
CA VAL A 93 -8.86 -6.25 -1.87
C VAL A 93 -8.20 -5.28 -0.91
N PHE A 94 -6.89 -5.18 -1.01
CA PHE A 94 -6.05 -4.46 -0.05
C PHE A 94 -5.02 -3.62 -0.78
N ARG A 95 -4.69 -2.43 -0.24
CA ARG A 95 -3.52 -1.65 -0.62
C ARG A 95 -2.68 -1.42 0.62
N LEU A 96 -1.44 -1.84 0.56
CA LEU A 96 -0.45 -1.58 1.59
C LEU A 96 0.50 -0.48 1.15
N VAL A 97 0.66 0.54 1.98
CA VAL A 97 1.72 1.55 1.91
C VAL A 97 2.67 1.29 3.07
N GLY A 98 3.91 0.97 2.76
CA GLY A 98 4.90 0.59 3.76
C GLY A 98 5.52 1.80 4.45
N GLY A 99 5.45 1.85 5.78
CA GLY A 99 6.08 2.84 6.65
C GLY A 99 7.53 2.51 7.01
N LYS A 100 7.93 2.90 8.23
CA LYS A 100 9.33 2.77 8.70
C LYS A 100 9.77 1.31 8.85
N ILE A 101 8.88 0.42 9.30
CA ILE A 101 9.16 -1.03 9.40
C ILE A 101 9.54 -1.58 8.03
N SER A 102 8.75 -1.27 6.99
CA SER A 102 8.90 -1.86 5.65
C SER A 102 10.26 -1.56 4.99
N LYS A 103 10.95 -0.51 5.43
CA LYS A 103 12.28 -0.15 4.93
C LYS A 103 13.35 -1.16 5.33
N LYS A 104 13.19 -1.80 6.50
CA LYS A 104 14.13 -2.77 7.07
C LYS A 104 13.63 -4.20 6.99
N THR A 105 12.36 -4.43 7.29
CA THR A 105 11.73 -5.75 7.38
C THR A 105 10.49 -5.76 6.49
N PRO A 106 10.27 -6.76 5.65
CA PRO A 106 9.04 -6.83 4.85
C PRO A 106 7.81 -6.80 5.74
N VAL A 107 6.80 -6.05 5.32
CA VAL A 107 5.44 -6.21 5.86
C VAL A 107 4.82 -7.44 5.21
N ILE A 108 4.17 -8.26 6.01
CA ILE A 108 3.66 -9.55 5.59
C ILE A 108 2.14 -9.53 5.52
N LEU A 109 1.60 -9.92 4.38
CA LEU A 109 0.18 -10.24 4.21
C LEU A 109 0.06 -11.75 3.94
N ARG A 110 -0.57 -12.46 4.85
CA ARG A 110 -0.87 -13.90 4.72
C ARG A 110 -2.27 -14.07 4.16
N THR A 111 -2.39 -14.97 3.21
CA THR A 111 -3.67 -15.48 2.73
C THR A 111 -3.69 -17.00 2.95
N PRO A 112 -4.82 -17.69 2.79
CA PRO A 112 -4.87 -19.15 2.96
C PRO A 112 -3.85 -19.92 2.10
N ASN A 113 -3.49 -19.37 0.94
CA ASN A 113 -2.68 -20.07 -0.06
C ASN A 113 -1.35 -19.40 -0.40
N ALA A 114 -1.09 -18.21 0.12
CA ALA A 114 0.15 -17.49 -0.18
C ALA A 114 0.57 -16.55 0.96
N VAL A 115 1.86 -16.25 0.99
CA VAL A 115 2.45 -15.21 1.83
C VAL A 115 3.04 -14.13 0.94
N ILE A 116 2.57 -12.90 1.10
CA ILE A 116 3.02 -11.74 0.35
C ILE A 116 3.92 -10.90 1.27
N GLY A 117 5.15 -10.65 0.84
CA GLY A 117 6.10 -9.79 1.54
C GLY A 117 6.33 -8.51 0.76
N ILE A 118 6.15 -7.34 1.39
CA ILE A 118 6.32 -6.03 0.75
C ILE A 118 7.42 -5.26 1.48
N ARG A 119 8.46 -4.88 0.76
CA ARG A 119 9.59 -4.15 1.32
C ARG A 119 9.74 -2.76 0.71
N GLY A 120 9.56 -1.75 1.55
CA GLY A 120 9.81 -0.34 1.24
C GLY A 120 9.03 0.14 0.03
N GLY A 121 7.70 0.04 0.06
CA GLY A 121 6.91 0.40 -1.11
C GLY A 121 5.41 0.30 -0.94
N ILE A 122 4.73 0.28 -2.07
CA ILE A 122 3.28 0.19 -2.21
C ILE A 122 2.95 -1.04 -3.04
N ALA A 123 2.00 -1.83 -2.59
CA ALA A 123 1.45 -2.95 -3.34
C ALA A 123 -0.06 -3.08 -3.09
N THR A 124 -0.76 -3.61 -4.07
CA THR A 124 -2.13 -4.10 -3.90
C THR A 124 -2.13 -5.62 -3.84
N ALA A 125 -3.13 -6.16 -3.19
CA ALA A 125 -3.39 -7.60 -3.15
C ALA A 125 -4.89 -7.84 -3.20
N ARG A 126 -5.31 -8.79 -4.03
CA ARG A 126 -6.68 -9.29 -4.11
C ARG A 126 -6.68 -10.78 -3.85
N THR A 127 -7.57 -11.24 -2.98
CA THR A 127 -7.76 -12.68 -2.73
C THR A 127 -9.22 -13.02 -2.56
N ASP A 128 -9.61 -14.19 -3.05
CA ASP A 128 -10.92 -14.82 -2.86
C ASP A 128 -10.86 -16.00 -1.88
N GLY A 129 -9.69 -16.20 -1.25
CA GLY A 129 -9.41 -17.33 -0.37
C GLY A 129 -8.78 -18.52 -1.05
N ASN A 130 -8.93 -18.70 -2.38
CA ASN A 130 -8.31 -19.77 -3.16
C ASN A 130 -7.17 -19.27 -4.05
N SER A 131 -7.31 -18.07 -4.54
CA SER A 131 -6.30 -17.40 -5.37
C SER A 131 -5.86 -16.08 -4.75
N VAL A 132 -4.68 -15.63 -5.14
CA VAL A 132 -4.20 -14.29 -4.83
C VAL A 132 -3.53 -13.68 -6.05
N THR A 133 -3.84 -12.41 -6.30
CA THR A 133 -3.11 -11.54 -7.22
C THR A 133 -2.47 -10.44 -6.39
N ALA A 134 -1.16 -10.32 -6.46
CA ALA A 134 -0.41 -9.25 -5.81
C ALA A 134 0.27 -8.38 -6.86
N THR A 135 0.01 -7.07 -6.86
CA THR A 135 0.56 -6.10 -7.82
C THR A 135 1.52 -5.16 -7.11
N PHE A 136 2.75 -5.10 -7.62
CA PHE A 136 3.78 -4.21 -7.11
C PHE A 136 3.67 -2.84 -7.79
N LEU A 137 3.35 -1.80 -7.01
CA LEU A 137 3.16 -0.46 -7.54
C LEU A 137 4.41 0.41 -7.43
N PHE A 138 5.12 0.29 -6.31
CA PHE A 138 6.32 1.08 -6.05
C PHE A 138 7.15 0.47 -4.92
N GLY A 139 8.48 0.70 -4.90
CA GLY A 139 9.33 0.36 -3.76
C GLY A 139 10.56 -0.48 -4.10
N LYS A 140 11.06 -1.23 -3.10
CA LYS A 140 12.25 -2.06 -3.27
C LYS A 140 11.93 -3.39 -3.93
N ASN A 141 11.01 -4.14 -3.33
CA ASN A 141 10.53 -5.40 -3.89
C ASN A 141 9.24 -5.87 -3.22
N MET A 142 8.53 -6.71 -3.94
CA MET A 142 7.45 -7.54 -3.43
C MET A 142 7.78 -9.01 -3.73
N SER A 143 7.46 -9.90 -2.80
CA SER A 143 7.60 -11.35 -2.96
C SER A 143 6.27 -12.04 -2.68
N VAL A 144 6.02 -13.13 -3.39
CA VAL A 144 4.88 -14.03 -3.15
C VAL A 144 5.44 -15.44 -2.97
N GLU A 145 5.11 -16.06 -1.85
CA GLU A 145 5.45 -17.45 -1.53
C GLU A 145 4.17 -18.28 -1.53
N SER A 146 4.18 -19.41 -2.24
CA SER A 146 3.08 -20.38 -2.32
C SER A 146 3.63 -21.73 -2.82
N GLY A 147 3.03 -22.85 -2.42
CA GLY A 147 3.44 -24.17 -2.88
C GLY A 147 4.93 -24.48 -2.68
N GLY A 148 5.56 -23.93 -1.64
CA GLY A 148 6.99 -24.13 -1.34
C GLY A 148 7.95 -23.35 -2.23
N ALA A 149 7.47 -22.46 -3.08
CA ALA A 149 8.30 -21.61 -3.96
C ALA A 149 8.04 -20.14 -3.68
N THR A 150 9.07 -19.30 -3.91
CA THR A 150 8.98 -17.85 -3.77
C THR A 150 9.34 -17.18 -5.09
N VAL A 151 8.49 -16.27 -5.53
CA VAL A 151 8.72 -15.41 -6.69
C VAL A 151 8.75 -13.96 -6.24
N SER A 152 9.68 -13.18 -6.75
CA SER A 152 9.85 -11.77 -6.38
C SER A 152 9.79 -10.87 -7.60
N VAL A 153 9.34 -9.63 -7.38
CA VAL A 153 9.29 -8.57 -8.38
C VAL A 153 9.83 -7.26 -7.78
N THR A 154 10.62 -6.55 -8.60
CA THR A 154 11.19 -5.23 -8.27
C THR A 154 10.72 -4.16 -9.26
N ARG A 155 10.00 -4.57 -10.30
CA ARG A 155 9.56 -3.70 -11.39
C ARG A 155 8.12 -3.23 -11.11
N PRO A 156 7.88 -1.92 -10.97
CA PRO A 156 6.53 -1.37 -10.79
C PRO A 156 5.59 -1.75 -11.94
N GLY A 157 4.31 -1.94 -11.61
CA GLY A 157 3.28 -2.35 -12.56
C GLY A 157 3.27 -3.84 -12.88
N PHE A 158 4.10 -4.65 -12.22
CA PHE A 158 4.09 -6.10 -12.38
C PHE A 158 3.33 -6.78 -11.24
N GLN A 159 2.62 -7.83 -11.59
CA GLN A 159 1.85 -8.66 -10.67
C GLN A 159 2.36 -10.10 -10.64
N ILE A 160 2.10 -10.78 -9.53
CA ILE A 160 2.33 -12.20 -9.31
C ILE A 160 1.00 -12.82 -8.91
N ASN A 161 0.64 -13.92 -9.56
CA ASN A 161 -0.55 -14.70 -9.25
C ASN A 161 -0.14 -16.02 -8.58
N ALA A 162 -0.88 -16.42 -7.53
CA ALA A 162 -0.77 -17.73 -6.90
C ALA A 162 -2.14 -18.36 -6.70
N ASN A 163 -2.28 -19.64 -6.97
CA ASN A 163 -3.55 -20.36 -6.93
C ASN A 163 -3.40 -21.65 -6.11
N GLY A 164 -4.32 -21.86 -5.18
CA GLY A 164 -4.56 -23.16 -4.55
C GLY A 164 -3.33 -23.89 -4.00
N GLY A 165 -2.35 -23.18 -3.42
CA GLY A 165 -1.13 -23.79 -2.89
C GLY A 165 -0.13 -24.27 -3.95
N GLN A 166 -0.33 -23.90 -5.21
CA GLN A 166 0.63 -24.11 -6.29
C GLN A 166 1.76 -23.07 -6.22
N PRO A 167 2.94 -23.34 -6.79
CA PRO A 167 3.98 -22.34 -6.96
C PRO A 167 3.44 -21.07 -7.63
N PRO A 168 3.90 -19.86 -7.24
CA PRO A 168 3.47 -18.62 -7.87
C PRO A 168 3.87 -18.58 -9.34
N GLY A 169 3.03 -17.97 -10.16
CA GLY A 169 3.36 -17.71 -11.57
C GLY A 169 4.52 -16.71 -11.71
N ALA A 170 5.13 -16.69 -12.89
CA ALA A 170 6.12 -15.68 -13.22
C ALA A 170 5.51 -14.27 -13.15
N PRO A 171 6.30 -13.23 -12.78
CA PRO A 171 5.82 -11.85 -12.79
C PRO A 171 5.33 -11.44 -14.18
N GLN A 172 4.13 -10.86 -14.23
CA GLN A 172 3.50 -10.38 -15.46
C GLN A 172 3.16 -8.91 -15.32
N GLN A 173 3.18 -8.17 -16.39
CA GLN A 173 2.71 -6.79 -16.38
C GLN A 173 1.19 -6.77 -16.13
N ALA A 174 0.75 -6.05 -15.12
CA ALA A 174 -0.67 -5.82 -14.88
C ALA A 174 -1.29 -5.03 -16.04
N SER A 175 -2.48 -5.41 -16.49
CA SER A 175 -3.18 -4.59 -17.48
C SER A 175 -3.67 -3.29 -16.84
N ALA A 176 -3.73 -2.21 -17.63
CA ALA A 176 -4.26 -0.94 -17.15
C ALA A 176 -5.69 -1.07 -16.59
N GLN A 177 -6.50 -1.90 -17.22
CA GLN A 177 -7.88 -2.16 -16.79
C GLN A 177 -7.95 -2.89 -15.44
N GLN A 178 -7.10 -3.90 -15.21
CA GLN A 178 -7.00 -4.57 -13.91
C GLN A 178 -6.56 -3.60 -12.82
N LEU A 179 -5.50 -2.84 -13.09
CA LEU A 179 -4.96 -1.88 -12.13
C LEU A 179 -6.00 -0.81 -11.78
N SER A 180 -6.69 -0.24 -12.77
CA SER A 180 -7.78 0.71 -12.54
C SER A 180 -8.90 0.10 -11.71
N SER A 181 -9.32 -1.14 -12.00
CA SER A 181 -10.35 -1.84 -11.22
C SER A 181 -9.94 -2.08 -9.76
N GLU A 182 -8.67 -2.41 -9.50
CA GLU A 182 -8.17 -2.59 -8.14
C GLU A 182 -8.09 -1.26 -7.38
N LEU A 183 -7.61 -0.21 -8.03
CA LEU A 183 -7.49 1.12 -7.42
C LEU A 183 -8.89 1.71 -7.13
N ASN A 184 -9.81 1.68 -8.09
CA ASN A 184 -11.17 2.16 -7.88
C ASN A 184 -11.90 1.42 -6.74
N ALA A 185 -11.64 0.13 -6.56
CA ALA A 185 -12.19 -0.61 -5.42
C ALA A 185 -11.66 -0.13 -4.06
N LEU A 186 -10.52 0.56 -4.05
CA LEU A 186 -9.83 1.04 -2.84
C LEU A 186 -9.96 2.54 -2.63
N GLU A 187 -10.35 3.28 -3.67
CA GLU A 187 -10.56 4.73 -3.60
C GLU A 187 -12.00 5.05 -3.16
N SER A 188 -12.17 6.18 -2.49
CA SER A 188 -13.49 6.72 -2.17
C SER A 188 -14.10 7.25 -3.46
N ASP A 189 -15.37 6.98 -3.73
CA ASP A 189 -16.09 7.69 -4.77
C ASP A 189 -16.23 9.15 -4.31
N ASP A 190 -15.64 10.08 -5.03
CA ASP A 190 -15.62 11.53 -4.73
C ASP A 190 -17.02 12.20 -4.74
N ASP A 191 -18.08 11.45 -5.00
CA ASP A 191 -19.45 11.95 -5.15
C ASP A 191 -20.27 11.99 -3.85
N GLN A 192 -19.74 11.51 -2.73
CA GLN A 192 -20.40 11.65 -1.42
C GLN A 192 -19.71 12.78 -0.66
N GLY A 193 -20.13 14.01 -0.92
CA GLY A 193 -19.70 15.22 -0.21
C GLY A 193 -19.88 15.14 1.31
N GLY A 194 -18.96 14.46 1.95
CA GLY A 194 -18.70 14.47 3.37
C GLY A 194 -17.26 14.84 3.57
N ASP A 195 -17.01 16.10 3.90
CA ASP A 195 -15.77 16.65 4.40
C ASP A 195 -15.34 15.87 5.64
N THR A 196 -14.71 14.72 5.47
CA THR A 196 -14.13 13.93 6.55
C THR A 196 -12.70 13.55 6.22
N GLY A 197 -11.84 14.55 6.34
CA GLY A 197 -10.46 14.41 6.76
C GLY A 197 -9.54 13.60 5.85
N VAL A 198 -8.55 14.32 5.32
CA VAL A 198 -7.31 13.84 4.72
C VAL A 198 -7.55 12.94 3.50
N ASP A 199 -7.93 13.59 2.44
CA ASP A 199 -7.74 13.11 1.09
C ASP A 199 -6.23 12.84 0.89
N VAL A 200 -5.82 11.59 1.01
CA VAL A 200 -4.45 11.18 0.65
C VAL A 200 -4.40 11.09 -0.87
N ASN A 201 -4.49 12.26 -1.51
CA ASN A 201 -4.29 12.36 -2.94
C ASN A 201 -2.81 12.09 -3.27
N ASN A 202 -2.52 11.92 -4.54
CA ASN A 202 -1.15 11.67 -5.01
C ASN A 202 -0.15 12.77 -4.60
N GLU A 203 -0.61 13.97 -4.23
CA GLU A 203 0.23 15.06 -3.73
C GLU A 203 0.65 14.86 -2.28
N ASP A 204 -0.21 14.29 -1.43
CA ASP A 204 0.14 13.95 -0.04
C ASP A 204 1.11 12.76 0.04
N VAL A 205 1.00 11.83 -0.91
CA VAL A 205 2.00 10.75 -1.08
C VAL A 205 3.32 11.33 -1.61
N ALA A 206 3.29 12.33 -2.46
CA ALA A 206 4.48 13.03 -2.97
C ALA A 206 5.13 13.93 -1.90
N ASN A 207 4.34 14.54 -1.01
CA ASN A 207 4.80 15.40 0.09
C ASN A 207 5.12 14.62 1.38
N SER A 208 4.62 13.38 1.54
CA SER A 208 5.13 12.49 2.56
C SER A 208 6.61 12.24 2.23
N GLN A 209 7.50 12.25 3.21
CA GLN A 209 8.96 12.01 3.04
C GLN A 209 9.34 10.73 2.25
N LEU A 210 8.39 10.06 1.61
CA LEU A 210 8.62 9.02 0.62
C LEU A 210 9.28 9.54 -0.65
N SER A 211 9.05 10.79 -1.04
CA SER A 211 9.73 11.44 -2.18
C SER A 211 11.23 11.64 -1.93
N ALA A 212 11.66 11.71 -0.68
CA ALA A 212 13.07 11.87 -0.32
C ALA A 212 13.91 10.60 -0.44
N LEU A 213 13.31 9.45 -0.80
CA LEU A 213 13.99 8.16 -0.86
C LEU A 213 14.34 7.69 -2.27
N GLY A 214 14.04 8.49 -3.30
CA GLY A 214 14.27 8.11 -4.70
C GLY A 214 15.02 9.12 -5.55
N SER A 215 15.49 10.23 -5.01
CA SER A 215 16.14 11.27 -5.81
C SER A 215 17.65 11.34 -5.59
N ASP A 216 18.36 10.30 -6.04
CA ASP A 216 19.73 10.45 -6.52
C ASP A 216 19.74 10.61 -8.06
N ALA A 217 18.79 11.35 -8.60
CA ALA A 217 18.85 11.85 -9.97
C ALA A 217 19.12 13.35 -9.93
N PRO A 218 20.12 13.86 -10.69
CA PRO A 218 20.42 15.29 -10.71
C PRO A 218 19.21 16.07 -11.25
N PRO A 219 18.98 17.31 -10.79
CA PRO A 219 17.86 18.11 -11.24
C PRO A 219 18.03 18.42 -12.72
N ASN A 220 17.13 17.92 -13.53
CA ASN A 220 17.02 18.31 -14.93
C ASN A 220 16.38 19.71 -14.97
N SER A 221 17.21 20.72 -15.12
CA SER A 221 16.79 22.12 -15.28
C SER A 221 16.13 22.30 -16.65
N LEU A 222 14.81 22.22 -16.69
CA LEU A 222 14.02 22.69 -17.81
C LEU A 222 13.02 23.74 -17.28
N ALA A 223 13.51 24.94 -17.13
CA ALA A 223 12.65 26.11 -17.07
C ALA A 223 13.40 27.31 -17.67
N GLY A 224 12.85 27.91 -18.67
CA GLY A 224 13.32 29.19 -19.17
C GLY A 224 13.12 29.34 -20.65
N GLY A 225 11.87 29.56 -21.05
CA GLY A 225 11.57 30.21 -22.35
C GLY A 225 12.10 31.63 -22.33
N GLY A 226 13.07 31.91 -23.18
CA GLY A 226 13.55 33.24 -23.47
C GLY A 226 13.98 33.25 -24.93
N GLY A 227 13.12 33.83 -25.79
CA GLY A 227 13.40 34.00 -27.20
C GLY A 227 14.67 34.81 -27.41
N ILE A 228 15.56 34.33 -28.26
CA ILE A 228 16.65 35.08 -28.80
C ILE A 228 16.45 35.11 -30.32
N ARG A 229 16.25 36.32 -30.84
CA ARG A 229 16.24 36.65 -32.25
C ARG A 229 17.61 36.41 -32.86
N PRO A 230 17.73 36.00 -34.13
CA PRO A 230 18.99 35.97 -34.85
C PRO A 230 19.37 37.37 -35.29
N SER A 231 20.60 37.78 -35.07
CA SER A 231 21.23 38.95 -35.69
C SER A 231 22.33 38.48 -36.63
N PRO A 232 22.66 39.31 -37.64
CA PRO A 232 23.07 38.82 -38.93
C PRO A 232 24.59 38.65 -39.12
N LEU A 233 24.88 37.90 -40.16
CA LEU A 233 26.20 37.72 -40.75
C LEU A 233 26.98 39.03 -40.94
N VAL A 234 28.27 39.01 -40.59
CA VAL A 234 29.28 39.86 -41.19
C VAL A 234 30.35 38.95 -41.84
N ALA A 235 30.43 39.07 -43.12
CA ALA A 235 31.48 38.50 -43.93
C ALA A 235 32.75 39.37 -43.81
N GLY A 236 33.91 38.76 -43.96
CA GLY A 236 35.22 39.38 -44.07
C GLY A 236 36.28 38.29 -44.09
N VAL A 237 36.65 37.72 -45.15
CA VAL A 237 37.65 38.12 -46.18
C VAL A 237 39.09 38.20 -45.63
N GLU A 238 39.91 37.35 -46.24
CA GLU A 238 41.33 37.42 -46.69
C GLU A 238 42.40 36.93 -45.74
N ALA A 239 43.05 35.92 -46.18
CA ALA A 239 44.31 35.80 -46.91
C ALA A 239 45.60 35.89 -46.07
N ALA A 240 46.33 34.80 -45.95
CA ALA A 240 47.72 34.57 -46.34
C ALA A 240 48.10 33.14 -45.97
#